data_0bc7817e62ea6c355c62b2286302fcf8
#
_entry.id   0bc7817e62ea6c355c62b2286302fcf8
#
_cell.length_a   1.000
_cell.length_b   1.000
_cell.length_c   1.000
_cell.angle_alpha   90.00
_cell.angle_beta   90.00
_cell.angle_gamma   90.00
#
_symmetry.space_group_name_H-M   'P 1'
#
loop_
_entity.id
_entity.type
_entity.pdbx_description
1 polymer ?
#
loop_
_entity_poly.entity_id
_entity_poly.type
_entity_poly.pdbx_seq_one_letter_code
_entity_poly.pdbx_strand_id
1 'polypeptide(L)'
;MRDTLIIIGLTFVAAIIGVYILFTGNGGLSSASLATGENNNAAAVAIPFTKLAQGEQSSVSSRVNYIITSKSQLEELWKMLRASGQMPSVDFATSSVIAVFAGEEPTAGYAIAVSKVTDGEVRAVTITITTPASACPAARSVTAPYQVVEVPKSPLSLTHEDQTKTAGCPQNP
;
A
#
# COMPACT_ATOMS: atom_id res chain seq x y z
N MET A 1 4.80 -10.67 -46.16
CA MET A 1 3.57 -9.91 -45.78
C MET A 1 2.25 -10.56 -46.21
N ARG A 2 2.25 -11.60 -47.04
CA ARG A 2 1.01 -12.31 -47.47
C ARG A 2 0.55 -13.37 -46.46
N ASP A 3 1.44 -13.92 -45.68
CA ASP A 3 1.13 -15.03 -44.77
C ASP A 3 0.50 -14.56 -43.45
N THR A 4 0.78 -13.33 -43.04
CA THR A 4 0.20 -12.77 -41.80
C THR A 4 -1.30 -12.40 -41.94
N LEU A 5 -1.75 -12.07 -43.15
CA LEU A 5 -3.16 -11.77 -43.42
C LEU A 5 -4.04 -13.03 -43.42
N ILE A 6 -3.49 -14.18 -43.80
CA ILE A 6 -4.23 -15.47 -43.83
C ILE A 6 -4.51 -15.95 -42.39
N ILE A 7 -3.57 -15.76 -41.47
CA ILE A 7 -3.71 -16.20 -40.07
C ILE A 7 -4.78 -15.35 -39.35
N ILE A 8 -4.83 -14.04 -39.61
CA ILE A 8 -5.84 -13.15 -39.00
C ILE A 8 -7.23 -13.48 -39.54
N GLY A 9 -7.33 -13.83 -40.81
CA GLY A 9 -8.62 -14.23 -41.41
C GLY A 9 -9.19 -15.53 -40.83
N LEU A 10 -8.32 -16.51 -40.54
CA LEU A 10 -8.75 -17.82 -40.01
C LEU A 10 -9.25 -17.73 -38.56
N THR A 11 -8.65 -16.88 -37.74
CA THR A 11 -9.08 -16.68 -36.34
C THR A 11 -10.42 -15.96 -36.25
N PHE A 12 -10.71 -15.03 -37.16
CA PHE A 12 -11.99 -14.32 -37.21
C PHE A 12 -13.15 -15.23 -37.63
N VAL A 13 -12.93 -16.16 -38.60
CA VAL A 13 -13.94 -17.11 -39.05
C VAL A 13 -14.28 -18.11 -37.93
N ALA A 14 -13.29 -18.58 -37.18
CA ALA A 14 -13.53 -19.49 -36.05
C ALA A 14 -14.38 -18.84 -34.95
N ALA A 15 -14.16 -17.55 -34.64
CA ALA A 15 -14.93 -16.82 -33.64
C ALA A 15 -16.40 -16.61 -34.08
N ILE A 16 -16.66 -16.36 -35.37
CA ILE A 16 -18.02 -16.18 -35.89
C ILE A 16 -18.77 -17.48 -35.88
N ILE A 17 -18.15 -18.62 -36.26
CA ILE A 17 -18.78 -19.94 -36.24
C ILE A 17 -19.13 -20.34 -34.81
N GLY A 18 -18.27 -20.08 -33.83
CA GLY A 18 -18.53 -20.37 -32.42
C GLY A 18 -19.76 -19.61 -31.88
N VAL A 19 -19.92 -18.34 -32.23
CA VAL A 19 -21.09 -17.56 -31.84
C VAL A 19 -22.36 -18.03 -32.56
N TYR A 20 -22.26 -18.45 -33.82
CA TYR A 20 -23.42 -18.95 -34.58
C TYR A 20 -23.98 -20.25 -34.02
N ILE A 21 -23.13 -21.16 -33.56
CA ILE A 21 -23.57 -22.47 -32.95
C ILE A 21 -24.29 -22.22 -31.63
N LEU A 22 -23.92 -21.20 -30.85
CA LEU A 22 -24.59 -20.84 -29.60
C LEU A 22 -25.99 -20.24 -29.81
N PHE A 23 -26.25 -19.62 -30.96
CA PHE A 23 -27.54 -18.97 -31.25
C PHE A 23 -28.53 -19.85 -32.00
N THR A 24 -28.11 -20.94 -32.66
CA THR A 24 -28.99 -21.82 -33.45
C THR A 24 -29.33 -23.16 -32.77
N GLY A 25 -28.79 -23.41 -31.58
CA GLY A 25 -29.10 -24.58 -30.78
C GLY A 25 -30.52 -24.53 -30.22
N ASN A 26 -31.42 -25.22 -30.86
CA ASN A 26 -32.85 -25.32 -30.51
C ASN A 26 -33.03 -26.18 -29.25
N GLY A 27 -33.66 -25.64 -28.23
CA GLY A 27 -34.51 -26.39 -27.32
C GLY A 27 -33.85 -27.23 -26.23
N GLY A 28 -33.87 -26.67 -25.04
CA GLY A 28 -33.71 -27.34 -23.78
C GLY A 28 -33.68 -26.32 -22.67
N LEU A 29 -34.80 -26.12 -21.98
CA LEU A 29 -34.85 -25.39 -20.72
C LEU A 29 -34.09 -26.19 -19.66
N SER A 30 -32.77 -26.19 -19.73
CA SER A 30 -31.93 -26.54 -18.62
C SER A 30 -31.87 -25.29 -17.75
N SER A 31 -32.45 -25.39 -16.57
CA SER A 31 -32.30 -24.41 -15.50
C SER A 31 -30.85 -23.99 -15.44
N ALA A 32 -30.55 -22.80 -15.95
CA ALA A 32 -29.28 -22.13 -15.66
C ALA A 32 -29.26 -21.98 -14.15
N SER A 33 -28.56 -22.88 -13.49
CA SER A 33 -28.07 -22.66 -12.14
C SER A 33 -27.32 -21.35 -12.25
N LEU A 34 -27.90 -20.28 -11.70
CA LEU A 34 -27.19 -19.08 -11.37
C LEU A 34 -26.07 -19.56 -10.47
N ALA A 35 -24.89 -19.80 -11.05
CA ALA A 35 -23.67 -19.81 -10.30
C ALA A 35 -23.65 -18.41 -9.70
N THR A 36 -24.19 -18.31 -8.49
CA THR A 36 -23.86 -17.23 -7.56
C THR A 36 -22.35 -17.29 -7.51
N GLY A 37 -21.70 -16.39 -8.25
CA GLY A 37 -20.30 -16.15 -8.06
C GLY A 37 -20.17 -15.82 -6.57
N GLU A 38 -19.75 -16.81 -5.80
CA GLU A 38 -19.20 -16.56 -4.49
C GLU A 38 -18.09 -15.56 -4.75
N ASN A 39 -18.41 -14.29 -4.51
CA ASN A 39 -17.40 -13.30 -4.24
C ASN A 39 -16.71 -13.80 -2.97
N ASN A 40 -15.72 -14.67 -3.13
CA ASN A 40 -14.72 -14.99 -2.14
C ASN A 40 -13.85 -13.73 -1.94
N ASN A 41 -14.51 -12.64 -1.62
CA ASN A 41 -13.89 -11.48 -1.05
C ASN A 41 -13.57 -11.87 0.38
N ALA A 42 -12.49 -12.65 0.55
CA ALA A 42 -12.00 -13.02 1.86
C ALA A 42 -11.86 -11.71 2.64
N ALA A 43 -12.67 -11.58 3.68
CA ALA A 43 -12.72 -10.35 4.47
C ALA A 43 -11.29 -10.00 4.91
N ALA A 44 -10.83 -8.80 4.57
CA ALA A 44 -9.47 -8.38 4.89
C ALA A 44 -9.26 -8.41 6.41
N VAL A 45 -8.28 -9.17 6.87
CA VAL A 45 -7.96 -9.37 8.29
C VAL A 45 -7.01 -8.28 8.75
N ALA A 46 -7.32 -7.62 9.85
CA ALA A 46 -6.43 -6.63 10.46
C ALA A 46 -5.19 -7.31 11.05
N ILE A 47 -4.01 -6.79 10.71
CA ILE A 47 -2.72 -7.29 11.14
C ILE A 47 -2.15 -6.33 12.19
N PRO A 48 -1.79 -6.82 13.39
CA PRO A 48 -1.14 -5.98 14.39
C PRO A 48 0.27 -5.62 13.93
N PHE A 49 0.71 -4.42 14.31
CA PHE A 49 2.07 -3.95 14.06
C PHE A 49 2.63 -3.20 15.27
N THR A 50 3.95 -3.17 15.38
CA THR A 50 4.66 -2.49 16.46
C THR A 50 5.42 -1.28 15.92
N LYS A 51 5.25 -0.12 16.52
CA LYS A 51 6.02 1.08 16.19
C LYS A 51 7.45 0.95 16.70
N LEU A 52 8.43 1.00 15.80
CA LEU A 52 9.86 0.96 16.11
C LEU A 52 10.46 2.35 16.29
N ALA A 53 10.08 3.28 15.42
CA ALA A 53 10.55 4.67 15.47
C ALA A 53 9.52 5.62 14.85
N GLN A 54 9.56 6.87 15.27
CA GLN A 54 8.80 7.97 14.69
C GLN A 54 9.51 9.28 15.01
N GLY A 55 9.52 10.21 14.08
CA GLY A 55 10.16 11.51 14.28
C GLY A 55 9.75 12.51 13.21
N GLU A 56 10.17 13.74 13.42
CA GLU A 56 9.88 14.90 12.55
C GLU A 56 11.06 15.22 11.62
N GLN A 57 12.18 14.50 11.74
CA GLN A 57 13.41 14.79 11.00
C GLN A 57 14.02 13.53 10.42
N SER A 58 14.18 13.50 9.11
CA SER A 58 14.93 12.48 8.38
C SER A 58 15.78 13.15 7.28
N SER A 59 16.61 12.38 6.58
CA SER A 59 17.32 12.83 5.39
C SER A 59 16.57 12.57 4.09
N VAL A 60 15.32 12.09 4.18
CA VAL A 60 14.50 11.74 3.02
C VAL A 60 13.63 12.94 2.65
N SER A 61 13.90 13.52 1.48
CA SER A 61 13.24 14.76 1.02
C SER A 61 11.96 14.53 0.21
N SER A 62 11.69 13.29 -0.22
CA SER A 62 10.53 12.97 -1.04
C SER A 62 9.58 12.01 -0.33
N ARG A 63 8.28 12.09 -0.64
CA ARG A 63 7.29 11.12 -0.18
C ARG A 63 7.63 9.72 -0.71
N VAL A 64 7.94 8.78 0.17
CA VAL A 64 8.33 7.41 -0.18
C VAL A 64 8.04 6.43 0.94
N ASN A 65 7.81 5.16 0.57
CA ASN A 65 7.69 4.03 1.49
C ASN A 65 8.74 2.97 1.15
N TYR A 66 9.29 2.34 2.18
CA TYR A 66 10.23 1.21 2.04
C TYR A 66 9.69 -0.01 2.75
N ILE A 67 9.93 -1.19 2.16
CA ILE A 67 9.83 -2.47 2.86
C ILE A 67 11.24 -2.99 3.11
N ILE A 68 11.52 -3.35 4.35
CA ILE A 68 12.81 -3.78 4.86
C ILE A 68 12.67 -5.23 5.26
N THR A 69 13.48 -6.10 4.71
CA THR A 69 13.40 -7.56 4.90
C THR A 69 14.69 -8.16 5.43
N SER A 70 15.69 -7.31 5.74
CA SER A 70 16.98 -7.76 6.27
C SER A 70 17.57 -6.75 7.25
N LYS A 71 18.46 -7.23 8.11
CA LYS A 71 19.19 -6.40 9.08
C LYS A 71 20.04 -5.33 8.39
N SER A 72 20.71 -5.66 7.28
CA SER A 72 21.53 -4.70 6.55
C SER A 72 20.69 -3.54 5.97
N GLN A 73 19.51 -3.84 5.44
CA GLN A 73 18.59 -2.81 4.99
C GLN A 73 18.08 -1.94 6.16
N LEU A 74 17.84 -2.52 7.34
CA LEU A 74 17.45 -1.76 8.52
C LEU A 74 18.59 -0.83 8.99
N GLU A 75 19.83 -1.28 8.94
CA GLU A 75 21.01 -0.46 9.25
C GLU A 75 21.13 0.75 8.30
N GLU A 76 20.91 0.54 7.00
CA GLU A 76 20.90 1.64 6.02
C GLU A 76 19.72 2.61 6.26
N LEU A 77 18.53 2.06 6.51
CA LEU A 77 17.37 2.88 6.88
C LEU A 77 17.67 3.74 8.11
N TRP A 78 18.29 3.15 9.15
CA TRP A 78 18.56 3.85 10.41
C TRP A 78 19.50 5.05 10.25
N LYS A 79 20.44 4.99 9.29
CA LYS A 79 21.31 6.11 8.92
C LYS A 79 20.53 7.31 8.31
N MET A 80 19.41 7.04 7.64
CA MET A 80 18.56 8.09 7.07
C MET A 80 17.67 8.77 8.12
N LEU A 81 17.44 8.09 9.25
CA LEU A 81 16.67 8.65 10.35
C LEU A 81 17.57 9.53 11.22
N ARG A 82 17.08 10.67 11.63
CA ARG A 82 17.70 11.48 12.70
C ARG A 82 17.13 11.06 14.06
N ALA A 83 17.00 9.73 14.25
CA ALA A 83 16.43 9.16 15.47
C ALA A 83 17.41 9.29 16.64
N SER A 84 16.90 9.76 17.77
CA SER A 84 17.61 9.67 19.04
C SER A 84 17.36 8.29 19.66
N GLY A 85 18.28 7.35 19.49
CA GLY A 85 18.16 6.03 20.10
C GLY A 85 18.88 4.93 19.33
N GLN A 86 19.00 3.77 19.99
CA GLN A 86 19.60 2.59 19.36
C GLN A 86 18.63 1.99 18.35
N MET A 87 19.20 1.43 17.28
CA MET A 87 18.43 0.65 16.32
C MET A 87 17.83 -0.59 17.01
N PRO A 88 16.52 -0.83 16.88
CA PRO A 88 15.88 -1.98 17.47
C PRO A 88 16.35 -3.29 16.82
N SER A 89 16.29 -4.38 17.57
CA SER A 89 16.50 -5.72 17.03
C SER A 89 15.19 -6.22 16.43
N VAL A 90 15.22 -6.68 15.19
CA VAL A 90 14.08 -7.28 14.48
C VAL A 90 14.46 -8.67 14.01
N ASP A 91 13.58 -9.63 14.23
CA ASP A 91 13.73 -10.98 13.69
C ASP A 91 13.17 -11.06 12.27
N PHE A 92 14.02 -10.89 11.27
CA PHE A 92 13.66 -10.96 9.86
C PHE A 92 13.31 -12.36 9.35
N ALA A 93 13.38 -13.40 10.18
CA ALA A 93 12.81 -14.70 9.82
C ALA A 93 11.28 -14.67 9.87
N THR A 94 10.72 -13.95 10.85
CA THR A 94 9.29 -13.90 11.15
C THR A 94 8.64 -12.53 10.88
N SER A 95 9.46 -11.46 10.78
CA SER A 95 9.01 -10.08 10.65
C SER A 95 9.56 -9.39 9.41
N SER A 96 8.91 -8.32 9.01
CA SER A 96 9.39 -7.30 8.08
C SER A 96 9.18 -5.92 8.68
N VAL A 97 9.87 -4.91 8.15
CA VAL A 97 9.70 -3.53 8.61
C VAL A 97 9.18 -2.66 7.47
N ILE A 98 8.20 -1.83 7.77
CA ILE A 98 7.67 -0.83 6.84
C ILE A 98 8.11 0.53 7.37
N ALA A 99 8.75 1.33 6.51
CA ALA A 99 9.12 2.70 6.79
C ALA A 99 8.38 3.65 5.84
N VAL A 100 7.74 4.65 6.40
CA VAL A 100 6.97 5.66 5.66
C VAL A 100 7.55 7.04 5.92
N PHE A 101 7.74 7.81 4.85
CA PHE A 101 8.32 9.15 4.89
C PHE A 101 7.37 10.13 4.20
N ALA A 102 7.11 11.28 4.84
CA ALA A 102 6.31 12.34 4.22
C ALA A 102 7.10 13.11 3.16
N GLY A 103 8.43 13.15 3.28
CA GLY A 103 9.30 14.06 2.57
C GLY A 103 9.53 15.36 3.35
N GLU A 104 10.16 16.34 2.72
CA GLU A 104 10.35 17.66 3.32
C GLU A 104 9.05 18.47 3.30
N GLU A 105 8.71 19.00 4.46
CA GLU A 105 7.54 19.84 4.70
C GLU A 105 7.96 21.23 5.19
N PRO A 106 7.29 22.30 4.75
CA PRO A 106 7.79 23.68 4.93
C PRO A 106 7.68 24.18 6.38
N THR A 107 6.89 23.52 7.22
CA THR A 107 6.63 23.96 8.60
C THR A 107 6.54 22.79 9.55
N ALA A 108 6.58 23.04 10.83
CA ALA A 108 6.22 22.07 11.85
C ALA A 108 4.71 21.73 11.79
N GLY A 109 4.33 20.63 12.41
CA GLY A 109 2.94 20.16 12.53
C GLY A 109 2.51 19.14 11.48
N TYR A 110 3.37 18.82 10.51
CA TYR A 110 3.18 17.66 9.63
C TYR A 110 3.58 16.38 10.35
N ALA A 111 2.87 15.29 10.06
CA ALA A 111 3.21 13.98 10.55
C ALA A 111 2.79 12.89 9.54
N ILE A 112 3.42 11.73 9.62
CA ILE A 112 3.04 10.55 8.85
C ILE A 112 3.02 9.33 9.76
N ALA A 113 2.03 8.46 9.58
CA ALA A 113 1.90 7.25 10.38
C ALA A 113 1.18 6.13 9.60
N VAL A 114 1.60 4.90 9.82
CA VAL A 114 0.82 3.71 9.49
C VAL A 114 -0.35 3.66 10.46
N SER A 115 -1.57 3.70 9.94
CA SER A 115 -2.79 3.67 10.74
C SER A 115 -3.45 2.29 10.75
N LYS A 116 -3.24 1.49 9.70
CA LYS A 116 -3.82 0.16 9.58
C LYS A 116 -2.98 -0.71 8.64
N VAL A 117 -2.91 -2.00 8.95
CA VAL A 117 -2.39 -3.03 8.04
C VAL A 117 -3.44 -4.13 7.95
N THR A 118 -3.75 -4.59 6.75
CA THR A 118 -4.71 -5.68 6.52
C THR A 118 -4.15 -6.67 5.49
N ASP A 119 -4.45 -7.94 5.69
CA ASP A 119 -4.20 -9.01 4.73
C ASP A 119 -5.52 -9.50 4.14
N GLY A 120 -5.58 -9.54 2.82
CA GLY A 120 -6.63 -10.09 2.00
C GLY A 120 -6.01 -10.78 0.81
N GLU A 121 -6.38 -10.44 -0.41
CA GLU A 121 -5.68 -10.86 -1.64
C GLU A 121 -4.27 -10.26 -1.72
N VAL A 122 -4.11 -9.06 -1.18
CA VAL A 122 -2.85 -8.33 -1.02
C VAL A 122 -2.74 -7.83 0.41
N ARG A 123 -1.53 -7.54 0.87
CA ARG A 123 -1.31 -6.78 2.11
C ARG A 123 -1.51 -5.30 1.83
N ALA A 124 -2.53 -4.69 2.42
CA ALA A 124 -2.79 -3.26 2.29
C ALA A 124 -2.36 -2.50 3.55
N VAL A 125 -1.63 -1.40 3.34
CA VAL A 125 -1.16 -0.49 4.39
C VAL A 125 -1.85 0.86 4.24
N THR A 126 -2.66 1.24 5.21
CA THR A 126 -3.25 2.58 5.27
C THR A 126 -2.29 3.52 5.99
N ILE A 127 -1.92 4.60 5.32
CA ILE A 127 -0.98 5.60 5.81
C ILE A 127 -1.74 6.90 6.02
N THR A 128 -1.68 7.45 7.23
CA THR A 128 -2.27 8.76 7.54
C THR A 128 -1.20 9.83 7.45
N ILE A 129 -1.41 10.81 6.57
CA ILE A 129 -0.61 12.02 6.46
C ILE A 129 -1.38 13.13 7.18
N THR A 130 -0.78 13.67 8.24
CA THR A 130 -1.38 14.77 9.01
C THR A 130 -0.78 16.09 8.52
N THR A 131 -1.64 17.06 8.19
CA THR A 131 -1.26 18.42 7.83
C THR A 131 -1.71 19.40 8.91
N PRO A 132 -0.94 20.44 9.24
CA PRO A 132 -1.40 21.46 10.17
C PRO A 132 -2.59 22.23 9.59
N ALA A 133 -3.54 22.63 10.44
CA ALA A 133 -4.62 23.52 10.01
C ALA A 133 -4.04 24.90 9.63
N SER A 134 -4.54 25.47 8.54
CA SER A 134 -4.06 26.76 8.01
C SER A 134 -4.22 27.94 8.99
N ALA A 135 -5.16 27.83 9.92
CA ALA A 135 -5.40 28.83 10.96
C ALA A 135 -4.44 28.71 12.16
N CYS A 136 -3.62 27.64 12.24
CA CYS A 136 -2.71 27.44 13.35
C CYS A 136 -1.37 28.14 13.09
N PRO A 137 -0.81 28.87 14.05
CA PRO A 137 0.56 29.37 13.96
C PRO A 137 1.52 28.16 13.95
N ALA A 138 2.10 27.87 12.80
CA ALA A 138 3.12 26.83 12.67
C ALA A 138 4.51 27.47 12.69
N ALA A 139 5.44 26.85 13.42
CA ALA A 139 6.83 27.28 13.38
C ALA A 139 7.38 27.10 11.96
N ARG A 140 8.07 28.11 11.43
CA ARG A 140 8.74 28.06 10.12
C ARG A 140 10.02 27.23 10.24
N SER A 141 9.85 25.93 10.42
CA SER A 141 10.94 24.97 10.52
C SER A 141 10.66 23.85 9.55
N VAL A 142 11.54 23.67 8.58
CA VAL A 142 11.45 22.53 7.65
C VAL A 142 11.51 21.23 8.45
N THR A 143 10.56 20.35 8.22
CA THR A 143 10.49 19.02 8.83
C THR A 143 10.54 17.95 7.74
N ALA A 144 10.87 16.72 8.10
CA ALA A 144 10.85 15.55 7.23
C ALA A 144 10.33 14.34 8.02
N PRO A 145 9.01 14.31 8.29
CA PRO A 145 8.41 13.34 9.18
C PRO A 145 8.51 11.91 8.65
N TYR A 146 8.66 10.97 9.58
CA TYR A 146 8.72 9.54 9.28
C TYR A 146 8.11 8.69 10.38
N GLN A 147 7.74 7.46 10.02
CA GLN A 147 7.45 6.39 10.96
C GLN A 147 8.00 5.06 10.45
N VAL A 148 8.47 4.23 11.38
CA VAL A 148 8.97 2.88 11.12
C VAL A 148 8.17 1.91 11.98
N VAL A 149 7.60 0.88 11.36
CA VAL A 149 6.80 -0.14 12.05
C VAL A 149 7.28 -1.54 11.68
N GLU A 150 7.24 -2.44 12.64
CA GLU A 150 7.43 -3.87 12.45
C GLU A 150 6.09 -4.56 12.23
N VAL A 151 6.02 -5.44 11.24
CA VAL A 151 4.84 -6.23 10.89
C VAL A 151 5.22 -7.69 10.74
N PRO A 152 4.33 -8.65 11.02
CA PRO A 152 4.57 -10.05 10.69
C PRO A 152 4.90 -10.21 9.20
N LYS A 153 5.85 -11.09 8.88
CA LYS A 153 6.21 -11.41 7.50
C LYS A 153 5.01 -11.98 6.73
N SER A 154 4.87 -11.60 5.48
CA SER A 154 3.79 -12.09 4.61
C SER A 154 4.33 -12.35 3.21
N PRO A 155 3.85 -13.41 2.52
CA PRO A 155 4.15 -13.65 1.12
C PRO A 155 3.29 -12.79 0.18
N LEU A 156 2.29 -12.06 0.70
CA LEU A 156 1.39 -11.24 -0.07
C LEU A 156 2.12 -10.04 -0.69
N SER A 157 1.71 -9.65 -1.88
CA SER A 157 2.14 -8.38 -2.47
C SER A 157 1.63 -7.22 -1.63
N LEU A 158 2.46 -6.16 -1.51
CA LEU A 158 2.17 -5.00 -0.67
C LEU A 158 1.61 -3.87 -1.52
N THR A 159 0.52 -3.27 -1.05
CA THR A 159 -0.03 -2.03 -1.57
C THR A 159 -0.21 -1.01 -0.44
N HIS A 160 -0.40 0.26 -0.77
CA HIS A 160 -0.69 1.28 0.23
C HIS A 160 -1.75 2.26 -0.25
N GLU A 161 -2.42 2.88 0.72
CA GLU A 161 -3.39 3.95 0.55
C GLU A 161 -3.03 5.10 1.48
N ASP A 162 -2.84 6.30 0.93
CA ASP A 162 -2.57 7.51 1.70
C ASP A 162 -3.89 8.24 2.01
N GLN A 163 -4.13 8.52 3.30
CA GLN A 163 -5.26 9.28 3.80
C GLN A 163 -4.76 10.58 4.43
N THR A 164 -5.33 11.71 4.06
CA THR A 164 -4.97 13.01 4.63
C THR A 164 -5.89 13.37 5.78
N LYS A 165 -5.29 13.84 6.88
CA LYS A 165 -5.98 14.36 8.06
C LYS A 165 -5.46 15.75 8.40
N THR A 166 -6.34 16.70 8.70
CA THR A 166 -5.95 18.01 9.22
C THR A 166 -5.90 17.95 10.74
N ALA A 167 -4.76 18.33 11.32
CA ALA A 167 -4.62 18.48 12.78
C ALA A 167 -5.33 19.75 13.25
N GLY A 168 -5.98 19.69 14.41
CA GLY A 168 -6.41 20.89 15.11
C GLY A 168 -5.22 21.71 15.63
N CYS A 169 -5.47 22.98 15.96
CA CYS A 169 -4.41 23.79 16.60
C CYS A 169 -4.04 23.19 17.96
N PRO A 170 -2.75 23.16 18.33
CA PRO A 170 -2.34 22.83 19.68
C PRO A 170 -3.09 23.75 20.66
N GLN A 171 -3.82 23.16 21.60
CA GLN A 171 -4.40 23.93 22.70
C GLN A 171 -3.23 24.32 23.58
N ASN A 172 -2.97 25.63 23.69
CA ASN A 172 -1.98 26.14 24.64
C ASN A 172 -2.45 25.75 26.06
N PRO A 173 -1.62 25.07 26.87
CA PRO A 173 -1.95 24.67 28.22
C PRO A 173 -2.17 25.88 29.14
#